data_54a0e458c4f398e732c4ead429841c83
#
_entry.id   54a0e458c4f398e732c4ead429841c83
#
_cell.length_a   1.000
_cell.length_b   1.000
_cell.length_c   1.000
_cell.angle_alpha   90.00
_cell.angle_beta   90.00
_cell.angle_gamma   90.00
#
_symmetry.space_group_name_H-M   'P 1'
#
loop_
_entity.id
_entity.type
_entity.pdbx_description
1 polymer ?
#
loop_
_entity_poly.entity_id
_entity_poly.type
_entity_poly.pdbx_seq_one_letter_code
_entity_poly.pdbx_strand_id
1 'polypeptide(L)'
;MSQRRRPGRRLLKALLPVALLLVLGVGAGLLFIVHTIARPVTHPYLVTPETFPAYSARGLRVSEERWANADGTEARGWLLRGAEGAPAVVLLHRYGADRSWLLNLGVKINEATNCTVLWPDLRGHGEKPKITSTTFGARETTDVAAAVAFLRQLKSRQGQRPLVGARFGFYGVELGAYAALAATASARPAGNAAESASEVRALVLDSVPASPDELLGHATRDRLGFDNGLLNLLTRGAARLYFLGRYENEDSCTLASRLTGQRVLLLSGQDAGKLRESTRALAQCFPASPPAGLQVDLPVTGFTASSATGEQGETYDRLVIEFFSQAFNEDSTPRR
;
A
#
# COMPACT_ATOMS: atom_id res chain seq x y z
N MET A 1 44.70 54.58 23.93
CA MET A 1 44.18 53.16 23.91
C MET A 1 43.37 52.93 22.64
N SER A 2 43.99 52.31 21.65
CA SER A 2 43.35 52.05 20.34
C SER A 2 42.55 50.77 20.43
N GLN A 3 41.19 50.86 20.36
CA GLN A 3 40.31 49.70 20.24
C GLN A 3 40.55 49.02 18.88
N ARG A 4 41.32 47.96 18.84
CA ARG A 4 41.43 47.04 17.68
C ARG A 4 40.04 46.47 17.41
N ARG A 5 39.27 47.07 16.51
CA ARG A 5 38.01 46.60 15.99
C ARG A 5 38.27 45.24 15.29
N ARG A 6 37.83 44.11 15.88
CA ARG A 6 38.02 42.77 15.36
C ARG A 6 37.30 42.64 14.00
N PRO A 7 38.03 42.54 12.85
CA PRO A 7 37.44 42.51 11.50
C PRO A 7 36.50 41.34 11.28
N GLY A 8 36.70 40.22 11.98
CA GLY A 8 35.87 39.00 11.86
C GLY A 8 34.40 39.19 12.26
N ARG A 9 34.08 40.08 13.21
CA ARG A 9 32.67 40.34 13.59
C ARG A 9 31.87 41.09 12.50
N ARG A 10 32.50 41.94 11.67
CA ARG A 10 31.83 42.63 10.55
C ARG A 10 31.59 41.66 9.39
N LEU A 11 32.56 40.77 9.08
CA LEU A 11 32.44 39.74 8.06
C LEU A 11 31.33 38.74 8.43
N LEU A 12 31.28 38.29 9.68
CA LEU A 12 30.24 37.38 10.17
C LEU A 12 28.84 38.00 10.05
N LYS A 13 28.67 39.31 10.39
CA LYS A 13 27.41 40.03 10.26
C LYS A 13 26.97 40.19 8.80
N ALA A 14 27.90 40.29 7.85
CA ALA A 14 27.60 40.41 6.43
C ALA A 14 27.26 39.04 5.81
N LEU A 15 27.90 37.94 6.28
CA LEU A 15 27.64 36.60 5.78
C LEU A 15 26.36 35.99 6.36
N LEU A 16 25.92 36.40 7.55
CA LEU A 16 24.73 35.83 8.20
C LEU A 16 23.45 35.91 7.35
N PRO A 17 23.07 37.05 6.75
CA PRO A 17 21.86 37.12 5.90
C PRO A 17 21.99 36.28 4.64
N VAL A 18 23.18 36.15 4.05
CA VAL A 18 23.42 35.30 2.88
C VAL A 18 23.25 33.81 3.26
N ALA A 19 23.84 33.40 4.38
CA ALA A 19 23.69 32.05 4.90
C ALA A 19 22.21 31.73 5.23
N LEU A 20 21.50 32.70 5.84
CA LEU A 20 20.07 32.54 6.13
C LEU A 20 19.23 32.36 4.85
N LEU A 21 19.48 33.20 3.84
CA LEU A 21 18.78 33.08 2.55
C LEU A 21 19.06 31.73 1.87
N LEU A 22 20.30 31.24 1.96
CA LEU A 22 20.68 29.94 1.41
C LEU A 22 19.96 28.81 2.13
N VAL A 23 19.91 28.83 3.46
CA VAL A 23 19.18 27.84 4.27
C VAL A 23 17.69 27.88 3.96
N LEU A 24 17.08 29.06 3.85
CA LEU A 24 15.67 29.21 3.49
C LEU A 24 15.40 28.68 2.07
N GLY A 25 16.29 28.98 1.11
CA GLY A 25 16.18 28.49 -0.26
C GLY A 25 16.26 26.98 -0.36
N VAL A 26 17.22 26.37 0.35
CA VAL A 26 17.34 24.89 0.44
C VAL A 26 16.09 24.31 1.11
N GLY A 27 15.64 24.88 2.23
CA GLY A 27 14.44 24.41 2.93
C GLY A 27 13.19 24.48 2.04
N ALA A 28 12.99 25.59 1.33
CA ALA A 28 11.89 25.73 0.38
C ALA A 28 11.98 24.72 -0.77
N GLY A 29 13.18 24.47 -1.31
CA GLY A 29 13.41 23.46 -2.34
C GLY A 29 13.08 22.05 -1.86
N LEU A 30 13.49 21.69 -0.65
CA LEU A 30 13.17 20.39 -0.05
C LEU A 30 11.66 20.22 0.19
N LEU A 31 10.99 21.25 0.71
CA LEU A 31 9.53 21.23 0.87
C LEU A 31 8.80 21.13 -0.47
N PHE A 32 9.32 21.77 -1.50
CA PHE A 32 8.78 21.64 -2.86
C PHE A 32 8.96 20.23 -3.42
N ILE A 33 10.12 19.59 -3.20
CA ILE A 33 10.34 18.19 -3.57
C ILE A 33 9.31 17.31 -2.85
N VAL A 34 9.18 17.44 -1.53
CA VAL A 34 8.17 16.65 -0.77
C VAL A 34 6.77 16.90 -1.29
N HIS A 35 6.42 18.16 -1.58
CA HIS A 35 5.11 18.50 -2.13
C HIS A 35 4.83 17.80 -3.47
N THR A 36 5.83 17.71 -4.35
CA THR A 36 5.68 17.06 -5.67
C THR A 36 5.57 15.55 -5.55
N ILE A 37 6.37 14.91 -4.68
CA ILE A 37 6.31 13.45 -4.48
C ILE A 37 5.09 13.03 -3.63
N ALA A 38 4.60 13.88 -2.74
CA ALA A 38 3.34 13.61 -2.04
C ALA A 38 2.12 13.63 -2.98
N ARG A 39 2.28 14.17 -4.18
CA ARG A 39 1.24 14.21 -5.23
C ARG A 39 1.67 13.41 -6.43
N PRO A 40 1.40 12.10 -6.45
CA PRO A 40 1.73 11.24 -7.59
C PRO A 40 1.11 11.79 -8.88
N VAL A 41 1.79 11.56 -9.98
CA VAL A 41 1.24 11.90 -11.30
C VAL A 41 0.05 10.97 -11.57
N THR A 42 -1.08 11.55 -11.91
CA THR A 42 -2.29 10.79 -12.23
C THR A 42 -2.42 10.60 -13.73
N HIS A 43 -2.80 9.41 -14.14
CA HIS A 43 -3.02 9.04 -15.54
C HIS A 43 -4.44 8.49 -15.70
N PRO A 44 -5.01 8.49 -16.92
CA PRO A 44 -6.20 7.70 -17.21
C PRO A 44 -5.94 6.22 -16.88
N TYR A 45 -6.97 5.52 -16.44
CA TYR A 45 -6.85 4.09 -16.18
C TYR A 45 -6.43 3.32 -17.41
N LEU A 46 -5.48 2.40 -17.28
CA LEU A 46 -5.00 1.53 -18.35
C LEU A 46 -6.13 0.64 -18.90
N VAL A 47 -6.98 0.18 -18.01
CA VAL A 47 -8.14 -0.67 -18.31
C VAL A 47 -9.29 -0.18 -17.45
N THR A 48 -10.50 -0.16 -17.99
CA THR A 48 -11.71 0.19 -17.24
C THR A 48 -12.67 -0.99 -17.15
N PRO A 49 -13.59 -1.01 -16.18
CA PRO A 49 -14.60 -2.07 -16.10
C PRO A 49 -15.44 -2.24 -17.36
N GLU A 50 -15.64 -1.17 -18.14
CA GLU A 50 -16.40 -1.21 -19.38
C GLU A 50 -15.68 -1.96 -20.50
N THR A 51 -14.35 -1.87 -20.53
CA THR A 51 -13.52 -2.59 -21.51
C THR A 51 -13.19 -4.01 -21.05
N PHE A 52 -13.33 -4.29 -19.77
CA PHE A 52 -12.93 -5.55 -19.16
C PHE A 52 -13.85 -6.75 -19.43
N PRO A 53 -15.18 -6.62 -19.59
CA PRO A 53 -16.06 -7.74 -19.91
C PRO A 53 -15.65 -8.54 -21.14
N ALA A 54 -14.92 -7.92 -22.08
CA ALA A 54 -14.36 -8.58 -23.25
C ALA A 54 -13.27 -9.63 -22.92
N TYR A 55 -12.67 -9.53 -21.72
CA TYR A 55 -11.61 -10.43 -21.26
C TYR A 55 -12.06 -11.40 -20.17
N SER A 56 -13.30 -11.27 -19.65
CA SER A 56 -13.84 -12.15 -18.63
C SER A 56 -14.63 -13.30 -19.28
N ALA A 57 -14.19 -14.54 -19.06
CA ALA A 57 -14.87 -15.74 -19.53
C ALA A 57 -16.29 -15.88 -18.96
N ARG A 58 -16.60 -15.25 -17.83
CA ARG A 58 -17.90 -15.31 -17.13
C ARG A 58 -18.78 -14.09 -17.33
N GLY A 59 -18.36 -13.09 -18.12
CA GLY A 59 -19.10 -11.82 -18.27
C GLY A 59 -19.28 -11.08 -16.94
N LEU A 60 -18.29 -11.13 -16.07
CA LEU A 60 -18.33 -10.53 -14.74
C LEU A 60 -18.49 -9.01 -14.83
N ARG A 61 -19.27 -8.43 -13.91
CA ARG A 61 -19.51 -6.99 -13.86
C ARG A 61 -18.82 -6.39 -12.66
N VAL A 62 -17.90 -5.49 -12.91
CA VAL A 62 -17.25 -4.66 -11.90
C VAL A 62 -18.06 -3.39 -11.71
N SER A 63 -18.38 -3.03 -10.48
CA SER A 63 -19.07 -1.79 -10.13
C SER A 63 -18.14 -0.76 -9.53
N GLU A 64 -18.39 0.53 -9.80
CA GLU A 64 -17.74 1.65 -9.11
C GLU A 64 -18.44 1.83 -7.75
N GLU A 65 -17.66 1.83 -6.67
CA GLU A 65 -18.16 2.00 -5.32
C GLU A 65 -17.47 3.19 -4.63
N ARG A 66 -18.17 3.77 -3.65
CA ARG A 66 -17.67 4.89 -2.85
C ARG A 66 -18.01 4.68 -1.39
N TRP A 67 -17.11 5.08 -0.51
CA TRP A 67 -17.30 4.99 0.94
C TRP A 67 -16.54 6.11 1.65
N ALA A 68 -16.85 6.32 2.92
CA ALA A 68 -16.15 7.29 3.75
C ALA A 68 -14.92 6.64 4.40
N ASN A 69 -13.79 7.32 4.35
CA ASN A 69 -12.62 7.04 5.16
C ASN A 69 -12.85 7.47 6.61
N ALA A 70 -11.99 7.02 7.53
CA ALA A 70 -12.08 7.37 8.94
C ALA A 70 -11.97 8.89 9.20
N ASP A 71 -11.30 9.63 8.33
CA ASP A 71 -11.17 11.09 8.40
C ASP A 71 -12.30 11.87 7.70
N GLY A 72 -13.38 11.16 7.26
CA GLY A 72 -14.51 11.72 6.57
C GLY A 72 -14.30 12.03 5.09
N THR A 73 -13.11 11.77 4.55
CA THR A 73 -12.85 11.91 3.12
C THR A 73 -13.49 10.77 2.34
N GLU A 74 -13.84 11.01 1.06
CA GLU A 74 -14.42 9.99 0.20
C GLU A 74 -13.31 9.12 -0.42
N ALA A 75 -13.41 7.82 -0.20
CA ALA A 75 -12.69 6.80 -0.94
C ALA A 75 -13.54 6.26 -2.08
N ARG A 76 -12.89 5.68 -3.08
CA ARG A 76 -13.53 5.05 -4.22
C ARG A 76 -12.75 3.80 -4.65
N GLY A 77 -13.43 2.88 -5.26
CA GLY A 77 -12.84 1.65 -5.74
C GLY A 77 -13.75 0.89 -6.67
N TRP A 78 -13.21 -0.15 -7.25
CA TRP A 78 -13.97 -1.12 -8.02
C TRP A 78 -14.30 -2.33 -7.17
N LEU A 79 -15.52 -2.86 -7.34
CA LEU A 79 -16.00 -4.03 -6.64
C LEU A 79 -16.44 -5.10 -7.64
N LEU A 80 -15.91 -6.30 -7.49
CA LEU A 80 -16.40 -7.51 -8.15
C LEU A 80 -16.98 -8.45 -7.08
N ARG A 81 -18.29 -8.65 -7.15
CA ARG A 81 -19.02 -9.48 -6.17
C ARG A 81 -18.71 -10.95 -6.36
N GLY A 82 -18.37 -11.63 -5.28
CA GLY A 82 -18.22 -13.06 -5.21
C GLY A 82 -19.52 -13.79 -4.82
N ALA A 83 -19.38 -15.02 -4.37
CA ALA A 83 -20.50 -15.78 -3.81
C ALA A 83 -20.91 -15.20 -2.44
N GLU A 84 -22.20 -15.32 -2.09
CA GLU A 84 -22.73 -14.86 -0.80
C GLU A 84 -22.04 -15.60 0.37
N GLY A 85 -21.54 -14.84 1.34
CA GLY A 85 -20.82 -15.40 2.49
C GLY A 85 -19.39 -15.85 2.19
N ALA A 86 -18.90 -15.70 0.96
CA ALA A 86 -17.51 -15.98 0.62
C ALA A 86 -16.57 -14.94 1.26
N PRO A 87 -15.28 -15.24 1.41
CA PRO A 87 -14.27 -14.26 1.83
C PRO A 87 -14.19 -13.06 0.89
N ALA A 88 -13.52 -12.00 1.33
CA ALA A 88 -13.19 -10.89 0.46
C ALA A 88 -11.68 -10.65 0.40
N VAL A 89 -11.19 -10.18 -0.76
CA VAL A 89 -9.80 -9.78 -0.97
C VAL A 89 -9.77 -8.31 -1.38
N VAL A 90 -8.92 -7.52 -0.71
CA VAL A 90 -8.66 -6.12 -1.07
C VAL A 90 -7.29 -6.05 -1.75
N LEU A 91 -7.25 -5.48 -2.96
CA LEU A 91 -6.03 -5.34 -3.73
C LEU A 91 -5.55 -3.88 -3.71
N LEU A 92 -4.34 -3.66 -3.23
CA LEU A 92 -3.74 -2.36 -2.96
C LEU A 92 -2.52 -2.15 -3.87
N HIS A 93 -2.62 -1.17 -4.75
CA HIS A 93 -1.59 -0.86 -5.74
C HIS A 93 -0.36 -0.17 -5.13
N ARG A 94 0.74 -0.11 -5.87
CA ARG A 94 1.96 0.60 -5.49
C ARG A 94 1.84 2.12 -5.64
N TYR A 95 2.81 2.86 -5.10
CA TYR A 95 2.97 4.29 -5.36
C TYR A 95 3.10 4.56 -6.87
N GLY A 96 2.44 5.61 -7.35
CA GLY A 96 2.44 6.01 -8.75
C GLY A 96 1.64 5.12 -9.70
N ALA A 97 1.01 4.04 -9.19
CA ALA A 97 0.04 3.23 -9.93
C ALA A 97 -1.41 3.59 -9.51
N ASP A 98 -2.37 2.85 -10.01
CA ASP A 98 -3.77 2.95 -9.66
C ASP A 98 -4.44 1.57 -9.67
N ARG A 99 -5.71 1.52 -9.31
CA ARG A 99 -6.49 0.28 -9.22
C ARG A 99 -6.56 -0.53 -10.52
N SER A 100 -6.41 0.11 -11.69
CA SER A 100 -6.48 -0.58 -12.98
C SER A 100 -5.31 -1.55 -13.20
N TRP A 101 -4.19 -1.31 -12.53
CA TRP A 101 -3.02 -2.18 -12.60
C TRP A 101 -3.29 -3.60 -12.11
N LEU A 102 -4.19 -3.72 -11.12
CA LEU A 102 -4.49 -4.99 -10.44
C LEU A 102 -5.81 -5.62 -10.89
N LEU A 103 -6.50 -5.02 -11.88
CA LEU A 103 -7.82 -5.46 -12.29
C LEU A 103 -7.81 -6.91 -12.79
N ASN A 104 -6.86 -7.26 -13.66
CA ASN A 104 -6.72 -8.60 -14.21
C ASN A 104 -6.47 -9.66 -13.11
N LEU A 105 -5.52 -9.42 -12.22
CA LEU A 105 -5.22 -10.33 -11.10
C LEU A 105 -6.47 -10.55 -10.23
N GLY A 106 -7.17 -9.50 -9.88
CA GLY A 106 -8.31 -9.65 -8.99
C GLY A 106 -9.51 -10.33 -9.64
N VAL A 107 -9.71 -10.18 -10.97
CA VAL A 107 -10.70 -10.97 -11.69
C VAL A 107 -10.34 -12.46 -11.66
N LYS A 108 -9.08 -12.82 -11.91
CA LYS A 108 -8.60 -14.19 -11.80
C LYS A 108 -8.78 -14.76 -10.38
N ILE A 109 -8.52 -13.94 -9.34
CA ILE A 109 -8.79 -14.35 -7.93
C ILE A 109 -10.28 -14.62 -7.74
N ASN A 110 -11.18 -13.73 -8.18
CA ASN A 110 -12.62 -13.94 -8.06
C ASN A 110 -13.08 -15.20 -8.79
N GLU A 111 -12.62 -15.41 -10.02
CA GLU A 111 -12.99 -16.58 -10.84
C GLU A 111 -12.52 -17.90 -10.21
N ALA A 112 -11.34 -17.93 -9.64
CA ALA A 112 -10.77 -19.13 -9.04
C ALA A 112 -11.32 -19.44 -7.64
N THR A 113 -11.66 -18.41 -6.86
CA THR A 113 -11.98 -18.56 -5.42
C THR A 113 -13.41 -18.21 -5.06
N ASN A 114 -14.19 -17.61 -5.97
CA ASN A 114 -15.49 -16.98 -5.72
C ASN A 114 -15.47 -15.89 -4.63
N CYS A 115 -14.30 -15.38 -4.24
CA CYS A 115 -14.19 -14.27 -3.28
C CYS A 115 -14.74 -12.96 -3.87
N THR A 116 -15.29 -12.11 -3.01
CA THR A 116 -15.55 -10.72 -3.37
C THR A 116 -14.21 -9.98 -3.43
N VAL A 117 -13.98 -9.19 -4.48
CA VAL A 117 -12.74 -8.46 -4.68
C VAL A 117 -13.00 -6.97 -4.73
N LEU A 118 -12.19 -6.18 -3.99
CA LEU A 118 -12.24 -4.73 -3.94
C LEU A 118 -10.88 -4.15 -4.34
N TRP A 119 -10.88 -3.20 -5.27
CA TRP A 119 -9.71 -2.44 -5.70
C TRP A 119 -9.89 -0.97 -5.35
N PRO A 120 -9.49 -0.48 -4.17
CA PRO A 120 -9.48 0.95 -3.90
C PRO A 120 -8.38 1.67 -4.67
N ASP A 121 -8.62 2.92 -5.07
CA ASP A 121 -7.52 3.84 -5.28
C ASP A 121 -6.99 4.29 -3.92
N LEU A 122 -5.70 4.15 -3.69
CA LEU A 122 -5.04 4.72 -2.52
C LEU A 122 -5.06 6.25 -2.61
N ARG A 123 -5.05 6.91 -1.46
CA ARG A 123 -5.11 8.39 -1.43
C ARG A 123 -3.97 9.01 -2.25
N GLY A 124 -4.31 10.05 -3.00
CA GLY A 124 -3.40 10.71 -3.94
C GLY A 124 -3.32 10.06 -5.31
N HIS A 125 -3.93 8.89 -5.51
CA HIS A 125 -3.81 8.09 -6.73
C HIS A 125 -5.15 7.94 -7.48
N GLY A 126 -5.07 7.34 -8.66
CA GLY A 126 -6.21 7.12 -9.55
C GLY A 126 -6.52 8.32 -10.43
N GLU A 127 -7.50 8.16 -11.31
CA GLU A 127 -7.92 9.22 -12.23
C GLU A 127 -8.71 10.31 -11.47
N LYS A 128 -8.26 11.57 -11.50
CA LYS A 128 -8.90 12.74 -10.85
C LYS A 128 -9.21 12.49 -9.36
N PRO A 129 -8.21 12.18 -8.53
CA PRO A 129 -8.44 11.89 -7.12
C PRO A 129 -8.97 13.12 -6.36
N LYS A 130 -9.99 12.94 -5.50
CA LYS A 130 -10.46 14.01 -4.61
C LYS A 130 -9.43 14.35 -3.53
N ILE A 131 -8.73 13.36 -3.03
CA ILE A 131 -7.57 13.50 -2.16
C ILE A 131 -6.34 13.50 -3.06
N THR A 132 -5.64 14.61 -3.17
CA THR A 132 -4.55 14.79 -4.13
C THR A 132 -3.17 14.40 -3.60
N SER A 133 -3.08 13.93 -2.36
CA SER A 133 -1.78 13.58 -1.74
C SER A 133 -1.82 12.26 -0.99
N THR A 134 -0.76 11.50 -1.13
CA THR A 134 -0.42 10.36 -0.27
C THR A 134 0.24 10.82 1.03
N THR A 135 0.18 10.00 2.05
CA THR A 135 0.92 10.16 3.32
C THR A 135 1.97 9.06 3.52
N PHE A 136 2.30 8.33 2.47
CA PHE A 136 3.28 7.24 2.48
C PHE A 136 3.00 6.15 3.53
N GLY A 137 1.72 5.82 3.75
CA GLY A 137 1.29 4.73 4.62
C GLY A 137 0.51 5.16 5.86
N ALA A 138 0.74 6.37 6.41
CA ALA A 138 0.12 6.79 7.67
C ALA A 138 -1.42 6.78 7.62
N ARG A 139 -2.01 7.43 6.63
CA ARG A 139 -3.48 7.44 6.45
C ARG A 139 -3.97 6.33 5.57
N GLU A 140 -3.17 5.85 4.64
CA GLU A 140 -3.46 4.68 3.81
C GLU A 140 -3.80 3.46 4.69
N THR A 141 -3.12 3.30 5.82
CA THR A 141 -3.43 2.27 6.82
C THR A 141 -4.88 2.36 7.31
N THR A 142 -5.35 3.56 7.66
CA THR A 142 -6.74 3.77 8.11
C THR A 142 -7.75 3.66 6.97
N ASP A 143 -7.35 4.01 5.74
CA ASP A 143 -8.19 3.87 4.54
C ASP A 143 -8.43 2.39 4.20
N VAL A 144 -7.43 1.53 4.39
CA VAL A 144 -7.58 0.06 4.24
C VAL A 144 -8.57 -0.48 5.28
N ALA A 145 -8.50 -0.02 6.52
CA ALA A 145 -9.48 -0.41 7.55
C ALA A 145 -10.91 0.06 7.19
N ALA A 146 -11.06 1.26 6.62
CA ALA A 146 -12.34 1.78 6.13
C ALA A 146 -12.88 0.95 4.95
N ALA A 147 -12.02 0.48 4.05
CA ALA A 147 -12.41 -0.43 2.96
C ALA A 147 -12.96 -1.77 3.49
N VAL A 148 -12.36 -2.34 4.54
CA VAL A 148 -12.89 -3.53 5.21
C VAL A 148 -14.25 -3.25 5.86
N ALA A 149 -14.38 -2.11 6.55
CA ALA A 149 -15.64 -1.70 7.16
C ALA A 149 -16.76 -1.53 6.10
N PHE A 150 -16.42 -0.98 4.93
CA PHE A 150 -17.34 -0.91 3.79
C PHE A 150 -17.77 -2.30 3.31
N LEU A 151 -16.83 -3.23 3.11
CA LEU A 151 -17.12 -4.59 2.66
C LEU A 151 -18.06 -5.34 3.61
N ARG A 152 -17.91 -5.15 4.92
CA ARG A 152 -18.81 -5.75 5.95
C ARG A 152 -20.26 -5.28 5.85
N GLN A 153 -20.48 -4.07 5.35
CA GLN A 153 -21.82 -3.49 5.21
C GLN A 153 -22.54 -3.93 3.93
N LEU A 154 -21.80 -4.54 2.99
CA LEU A 154 -22.38 -4.99 1.73
C LEU A 154 -23.40 -6.10 1.96
N LYS A 155 -24.55 -5.94 1.32
CA LYS A 155 -25.63 -6.93 1.34
C LYS A 155 -25.67 -7.74 0.05
N SER A 156 -26.18 -8.95 0.16
CA SER A 156 -26.50 -9.78 -0.99
C SER A 156 -27.49 -9.07 -1.91
N ARG A 157 -27.63 -9.53 -3.14
CA ARG A 157 -28.61 -8.97 -4.10
C ARG A 157 -30.06 -9.00 -3.57
N GLN A 158 -30.37 -9.96 -2.72
CA GLN A 158 -31.67 -10.09 -2.07
C GLN A 158 -31.78 -9.22 -0.80
N GLY A 159 -30.72 -8.51 -0.40
CA GLY A 159 -30.71 -7.54 0.71
C GLY A 159 -30.75 -8.13 2.12
N GLN A 160 -30.89 -9.44 2.26
CA GLN A 160 -31.16 -10.09 3.56
C GLN A 160 -29.89 -10.54 4.29
N ARG A 161 -28.86 -10.97 3.56
CA ARG A 161 -27.64 -11.54 4.13
C ARG A 161 -26.41 -10.67 3.82
N PRO A 162 -25.38 -10.70 4.67
CA PRO A 162 -24.08 -10.12 4.30
C PRO A 162 -23.57 -10.74 2.99
N LEU A 163 -23.04 -9.93 2.10
CA LEU A 163 -22.39 -10.42 0.88
C LEU A 163 -21.07 -11.11 1.23
N VAL A 164 -20.29 -10.51 2.14
CA VAL A 164 -18.95 -10.96 2.50
C VAL A 164 -19.01 -11.71 3.82
N GLY A 165 -18.31 -12.85 3.90
CA GLY A 165 -18.12 -13.60 5.14
C GLY A 165 -17.11 -12.90 6.09
N ALA A 166 -16.81 -13.57 7.22
CA ALA A 166 -15.94 -13.00 8.25
C ALA A 166 -14.43 -13.01 7.89
N ARG A 167 -14.04 -13.56 6.75
CA ARG A 167 -12.63 -13.73 6.36
C ARG A 167 -12.21 -12.73 5.29
N PHE A 168 -11.08 -12.06 5.52
CA PHE A 168 -10.50 -11.11 4.59
C PHE A 168 -9.09 -11.52 4.22
N GLY A 169 -8.69 -11.17 2.99
CA GLY A 169 -7.33 -11.23 2.52
C GLY A 169 -6.90 -9.87 1.98
N PHE A 170 -5.61 -9.57 2.10
CA PHE A 170 -5.01 -8.42 1.46
C PHE A 170 -3.95 -8.87 0.48
N TYR A 171 -3.97 -8.27 -0.70
CA TYR A 171 -2.86 -8.23 -1.62
C TYR A 171 -2.37 -6.79 -1.70
N GLY A 172 -1.09 -6.58 -1.54
CA GLY A 172 -0.51 -5.23 -1.63
C GLY A 172 0.85 -5.22 -2.28
N VAL A 173 1.13 -4.13 -3.00
CA VAL A 173 2.42 -3.90 -3.66
C VAL A 173 3.02 -2.61 -3.12
N GLU A 174 4.27 -2.64 -2.66
CA GLU A 174 5.04 -1.49 -2.17
C GLU A 174 4.25 -0.66 -1.12
N LEU A 175 3.73 0.52 -1.48
CA LEU A 175 2.87 1.35 -0.61
C LEU A 175 1.64 0.56 -0.15
N GLY A 176 1.00 -0.17 -1.07
CA GLY A 176 -0.14 -1.02 -0.76
C GLY A 176 0.22 -2.18 0.17
N ALA A 177 1.42 -2.76 0.02
CA ALA A 177 1.90 -3.81 0.91
C ALA A 177 2.17 -3.28 2.33
N TYR A 178 2.80 -2.11 2.44
CA TYR A 178 2.97 -1.46 3.73
C TYR A 178 1.62 -1.13 4.40
N ALA A 179 0.68 -0.54 3.65
CA ALA A 179 -0.64 -0.20 4.18
C ALA A 179 -1.43 -1.43 4.64
N ALA A 180 -1.37 -2.55 3.89
CA ALA A 180 -1.97 -3.83 4.26
C ALA A 180 -1.38 -4.39 5.56
N LEU A 181 -0.05 -4.41 5.65
CA LEU A 181 0.69 -4.88 6.82
C LEU A 181 0.33 -4.04 8.06
N ALA A 182 0.40 -2.72 7.94
CA ALA A 182 0.12 -1.78 9.02
C ALA A 182 -1.35 -1.83 9.47
N ALA A 183 -2.29 -1.94 8.53
CA ALA A 183 -3.71 -2.08 8.86
C ALA A 183 -3.99 -3.38 9.61
N THR A 184 -3.33 -4.47 9.22
CA THR A 184 -3.47 -5.76 9.92
C THR A 184 -2.86 -5.73 11.31
N ALA A 185 -1.65 -5.17 11.44
CA ALA A 185 -0.95 -5.05 12.72
C ALA A 185 -1.62 -4.09 13.71
N SER A 186 -2.36 -3.10 13.20
CA SER A 186 -3.10 -2.10 14.01
C SER A 186 -4.52 -2.54 14.36
N ALA A 187 -5.03 -3.60 13.73
CA ALA A 187 -6.34 -4.13 14.04
C ALA A 187 -6.38 -4.65 15.48
N ARG A 188 -6.97 -3.87 16.39
CA ARG A 188 -7.20 -4.31 17.77
C ARG A 188 -8.31 -5.36 17.79
N PRO A 189 -8.19 -6.42 18.59
CA PRO A 189 -9.32 -7.27 18.90
C PRO A 189 -10.42 -6.37 19.49
N ALA A 190 -11.57 -6.27 18.84
CA ALA A 190 -12.72 -5.57 19.41
C ALA A 190 -13.18 -6.33 20.66
N GLY A 191 -13.48 -5.62 21.72
CA GLY A 191 -13.58 -5.97 23.13
C GLY A 191 -14.26 -7.26 23.61
N ASN A 192 -14.71 -8.17 22.75
CA ASN A 192 -15.15 -9.51 23.12
C ASN A 192 -14.38 -10.53 22.26
N ALA A 193 -13.59 -11.36 22.90
CA ALA A 193 -12.65 -12.31 22.30
C ALA A 193 -13.26 -13.30 21.27
N ALA A 194 -14.56 -13.38 21.14
CA ALA A 194 -15.25 -14.27 20.21
C ALA A 194 -15.58 -13.61 18.84
N GLU A 195 -15.68 -12.27 18.74
CA GLU A 195 -16.07 -11.56 17.51
C GLU A 195 -14.91 -10.88 16.78
N SER A 196 -13.75 -10.87 17.38
CA SER A 196 -12.58 -10.11 16.93
C SER A 196 -11.35 -10.95 16.66
N ALA A 197 -11.46 -12.25 16.57
CA ALA A 197 -10.40 -13.02 15.97
C ALA A 197 -10.15 -12.44 14.57
N SER A 198 -9.03 -11.77 14.40
CA SER A 198 -8.59 -11.06 13.22
C SER A 198 -9.23 -11.64 11.96
N GLU A 199 -10.17 -10.90 11.40
CA GLU A 199 -10.87 -11.31 10.19
C GLU A 199 -9.93 -11.36 8.99
N VAL A 200 -8.76 -10.70 9.09
CA VAL A 200 -7.70 -10.80 8.09
C VAL A 200 -6.94 -12.11 8.32
N ARG A 201 -7.07 -13.04 7.37
CA ARG A 201 -6.49 -14.38 7.42
C ARG A 201 -5.29 -14.56 6.50
N ALA A 202 -5.25 -13.81 5.42
CA ALA A 202 -4.28 -13.99 4.36
C ALA A 202 -3.69 -12.65 3.90
N LEU A 203 -2.37 -12.58 3.81
CA LEU A 203 -1.62 -11.42 3.31
C LEU A 203 -0.69 -11.86 2.20
N VAL A 204 -0.82 -11.27 1.03
CA VAL A 204 0.19 -11.34 -0.03
C VAL A 204 0.83 -9.96 -0.14
N LEU A 205 2.10 -9.87 0.17
CA LEU A 205 2.84 -8.62 0.26
C LEU A 205 4.02 -8.65 -0.72
N ASP A 206 3.95 -7.80 -1.73
CA ASP A 206 4.95 -7.71 -2.79
C ASP A 206 5.82 -6.45 -2.61
N SER A 207 7.13 -6.65 -2.65
CA SER A 207 8.12 -5.57 -2.62
C SER A 207 7.94 -4.63 -1.42
N VAL A 208 7.86 -5.22 -0.23
CA VAL A 208 7.55 -4.51 1.02
C VAL A 208 8.72 -3.59 1.41
N PRO A 209 8.49 -2.30 1.61
CA PRO A 209 9.50 -1.40 2.12
C PRO A 209 9.79 -1.68 3.61
N ALA A 210 11.01 -1.43 4.06
CA ALA A 210 11.36 -1.53 5.48
C ALA A 210 10.59 -0.50 6.33
N SER A 211 10.26 0.66 5.74
CA SER A 211 9.54 1.74 6.41
C SER A 211 9.01 2.77 5.39
N PRO A 212 8.13 3.69 5.79
CA PRO A 212 7.73 4.84 4.98
C PRO A 212 8.89 5.72 4.51
N ASP A 213 9.97 5.81 5.26
CA ASP A 213 11.19 6.52 4.84
C ASP A 213 11.85 5.89 3.60
N GLU A 214 11.75 4.57 3.43
CA GLU A 214 12.22 3.89 2.23
C GLU A 214 11.33 4.18 1.03
N LEU A 215 10.00 4.18 1.22
CA LEU A 215 9.03 4.60 0.19
C LEU A 215 9.32 6.03 -0.28
N LEU A 216 9.51 6.95 0.67
CA LEU A 216 9.83 8.33 0.38
C LEU A 216 11.14 8.46 -0.41
N GLY A 217 12.18 7.70 -0.02
CA GLY A 217 13.45 7.64 -0.74
C GLY A 217 13.30 7.09 -2.16
N HIS A 218 12.47 6.05 -2.33
CA HIS A 218 12.14 5.49 -3.64
C HIS A 218 11.43 6.50 -4.54
N ALA A 219 10.36 7.13 -4.04
CA ALA A 219 9.64 8.18 -4.76
C ALA A 219 10.51 9.40 -5.09
N THR A 220 11.45 9.77 -4.20
CA THR A 220 12.41 10.85 -4.43
C THR A 220 13.35 10.50 -5.58
N ARG A 221 13.90 9.28 -5.58
CA ARG A 221 14.78 8.79 -6.65
C ARG A 221 14.05 8.74 -8.00
N ASP A 222 12.84 8.19 -8.02
CA ASP A 222 12.05 8.09 -9.24
C ASP A 222 11.72 9.48 -9.81
N ARG A 223 11.49 10.46 -8.93
CA ARG A 223 11.19 11.82 -9.35
C ARG A 223 12.39 12.60 -9.87
N LEU A 224 13.56 12.39 -9.26
CA LEU A 224 14.78 13.17 -9.55
C LEU A 224 15.75 12.44 -10.49
N GLY A 225 15.56 11.13 -10.70
CA GLY A 225 16.42 10.30 -11.57
C GLY A 225 17.76 9.91 -10.96
N PHE A 226 18.02 10.21 -9.66
CA PHE A 226 19.26 9.84 -8.97
C PHE A 226 19.03 9.54 -7.48
N ASP A 227 19.90 8.72 -6.91
CA ASP A 227 19.89 8.37 -5.47
C ASP A 227 21.07 9.06 -4.77
N ASN A 228 20.77 9.84 -3.74
CA ASN A 228 21.77 10.52 -2.91
C ASN A 228 21.38 10.44 -1.43
N GLY A 229 22.26 9.85 -0.61
CA GLY A 229 21.98 9.61 0.81
C GLY A 229 21.73 10.89 1.62
N LEU A 230 22.46 11.99 1.35
CA LEU A 230 22.25 13.28 2.02
C LEU A 230 20.89 13.88 1.63
N LEU A 231 20.55 13.84 0.33
CA LEU A 231 19.27 14.33 -0.14
C LEU A 231 18.12 13.52 0.47
N ASN A 232 18.22 12.20 0.52
CA ASN A 232 17.22 11.35 1.17
C ASN A 232 17.05 11.68 2.65
N LEU A 233 18.15 11.92 3.38
CA LEU A 233 18.08 12.33 4.78
C LEU A 233 17.36 13.67 4.95
N LEU A 234 17.71 14.66 4.14
CA LEU A 234 17.10 16.00 4.17
C LEU A 234 15.62 15.96 3.76
N THR A 235 15.28 15.16 2.75
CA THR A 235 13.89 14.99 2.30
C THR A 235 13.02 14.33 3.38
N ARG A 236 13.55 13.34 4.15
CA ARG A 236 12.87 12.77 5.32
C ARG A 236 12.56 13.81 6.39
N GLY A 237 13.55 14.68 6.70
CA GLY A 237 13.35 15.80 7.63
C GLY A 237 12.28 16.76 7.14
N ALA A 238 12.32 17.13 5.86
CA ALA A 238 11.33 17.99 5.22
C ALA A 238 9.93 17.36 5.18
N ALA A 239 9.82 16.02 4.96
CA ALA A 239 8.56 15.32 4.98
C ALA A 239 7.89 15.36 6.36
N ARG A 240 8.66 15.15 7.43
CA ARG A 240 8.13 15.26 8.81
C ARG A 240 7.56 16.66 9.08
N LEU A 241 8.25 17.69 8.59
CA LEU A 241 7.77 19.07 8.69
C LEU A 241 6.54 19.32 7.81
N TYR A 242 6.57 18.84 6.55
CA TYR A 242 5.48 19.03 5.59
C TYR A 242 4.16 18.40 6.06
N PHE A 243 4.23 17.19 6.59
CA PHE A 243 3.04 16.45 7.05
C PHE A 243 2.59 16.83 8.47
N LEU A 244 3.33 17.67 9.20
CA LEU A 244 2.98 18.17 10.54
C LEU A 244 2.50 17.05 11.51
N GLY A 245 3.33 16.03 11.71
CA GLY A 245 3.03 14.90 12.58
C GLY A 245 2.06 13.85 12.01
N ARG A 246 1.64 14.00 10.75
CA ARG A 246 0.84 12.99 10.03
C ARG A 246 1.70 12.01 9.22
N TYR A 247 2.99 12.07 9.38
CA TYR A 247 3.97 11.17 8.79
C TYR A 247 4.41 10.20 9.87
N GLU A 248 3.83 9.01 9.83
CA GLU A 248 4.26 7.91 10.67
C GLU A 248 5.38 7.15 9.96
N ASN A 249 6.35 6.70 10.74
CA ASN A 249 7.50 5.97 10.22
C ASN A 249 7.71 4.71 11.05
N GLU A 250 6.65 3.88 11.16
CA GLU A 250 6.77 2.61 11.83
C GLU A 250 7.45 1.60 10.92
N ASP A 251 8.41 0.89 11.46
CA ASP A 251 9.19 -0.12 10.74
C ASP A 251 8.32 -1.36 10.45
N SER A 252 8.44 -1.88 9.22
CA SER A 252 7.66 -3.05 8.79
C SER A 252 7.96 -4.30 9.61
N CYS A 253 9.19 -4.45 10.13
CA CYS A 253 9.54 -5.55 11.01
C CYS A 253 8.80 -5.45 12.35
N THR A 254 8.69 -4.26 12.92
CA THR A 254 7.89 -4.00 14.12
C THR A 254 6.41 -4.32 13.88
N LEU A 255 5.87 -3.95 12.73
CA LEU A 255 4.50 -4.28 12.36
C LEU A 255 4.31 -5.80 12.20
N ALA A 256 5.21 -6.47 11.48
CA ALA A 256 5.17 -7.91 11.27
C ALA A 256 5.25 -8.71 12.58
N SER A 257 6.03 -8.23 13.56
CA SER A 257 6.16 -8.87 14.89
C SER A 257 4.86 -8.90 15.69
N ARG A 258 3.87 -8.09 15.34
CA ARG A 258 2.54 -8.05 15.99
C ARG A 258 1.53 -8.99 15.33
N LEU A 259 1.85 -9.57 14.18
CA LEU A 259 0.94 -10.47 13.49
C LEU A 259 0.88 -11.82 14.19
N THR A 260 -0.33 -12.29 14.45
CA THR A 260 -0.58 -13.58 15.08
C THR A 260 -1.70 -14.32 14.35
N GLY A 261 -1.38 -15.47 13.76
CA GLY A 261 -2.37 -16.32 13.13
C GLY A 261 -2.76 -15.97 11.68
N GLN A 262 -2.11 -14.97 11.07
CA GLN A 262 -2.25 -14.68 9.63
C GLN A 262 -1.29 -15.55 8.83
N ARG A 263 -1.76 -16.04 7.67
CA ARG A 263 -0.87 -16.61 6.65
C ARG A 263 -0.30 -15.46 5.82
N VAL A 264 1.00 -15.49 5.59
CA VAL A 264 1.70 -14.41 4.86
C VAL A 264 2.51 -15.01 3.72
N LEU A 265 2.35 -14.48 2.52
CA LEU A 265 3.19 -14.73 1.36
C LEU A 265 3.95 -13.44 1.03
N LEU A 266 5.28 -13.51 1.10
CA LEU A 266 6.17 -12.43 0.73
C LEU A 266 6.70 -12.67 -0.69
N LEU A 267 6.52 -11.68 -1.55
CA LEU A 267 6.96 -11.71 -2.95
C LEU A 267 7.87 -10.53 -3.25
N SER A 268 8.82 -10.68 -4.15
CA SER A 268 9.58 -9.57 -4.71
C SER A 268 10.24 -9.94 -6.02
N GLY A 269 10.45 -8.94 -6.89
CA GLY A 269 11.10 -9.10 -8.19
C GLY A 269 12.58 -8.80 -8.17
N GLN A 270 13.27 -9.24 -9.23
CA GLN A 270 14.70 -8.97 -9.43
C GLN A 270 14.99 -7.48 -9.57
N ASP A 271 14.06 -6.72 -10.11
CA ASP A 271 14.13 -5.28 -10.39
C ASP A 271 13.58 -4.38 -9.28
N ALA A 272 13.07 -4.98 -8.19
CA ALA A 272 12.58 -4.22 -7.03
C ALA A 272 13.69 -3.52 -6.22
N GLY A 273 14.97 -3.75 -6.54
CA GLY A 273 16.11 -3.07 -5.93
C GLY A 273 16.17 -3.29 -4.40
N LYS A 274 16.24 -2.20 -3.64
CA LYS A 274 16.29 -2.24 -2.17
C LYS A 274 15.04 -2.88 -1.55
N LEU A 275 13.87 -2.73 -2.16
CA LEU A 275 12.63 -3.35 -1.67
C LEU A 275 12.71 -4.88 -1.63
N ARG A 276 13.49 -5.49 -2.55
CA ARG A 276 13.75 -6.93 -2.53
C ARG A 276 14.51 -7.34 -1.26
N GLU A 277 15.51 -6.57 -0.88
CA GLU A 277 16.29 -6.83 0.34
C GLU A 277 15.44 -6.60 1.58
N SER A 278 14.65 -5.53 1.61
CA SER A 278 13.71 -5.21 2.69
C SER A 278 12.66 -6.31 2.86
N THR A 279 12.10 -6.82 1.76
CA THR A 279 11.16 -7.94 1.77
C THR A 279 11.80 -9.23 2.29
N ARG A 280 13.04 -9.51 1.89
CA ARG A 280 13.80 -10.69 2.40
C ARG A 280 14.06 -10.56 3.90
N ALA A 281 14.46 -9.38 4.37
CA ALA A 281 14.70 -9.13 5.78
C ALA A 281 13.42 -9.24 6.61
N LEU A 282 12.29 -8.77 6.09
CA LEU A 282 10.99 -8.84 6.76
C LEU A 282 10.57 -10.27 7.09
N ALA A 283 10.97 -11.26 6.28
CA ALA A 283 10.66 -12.67 6.55
C ALA A 283 11.17 -13.17 7.91
N GLN A 284 12.20 -12.52 8.48
CA GLN A 284 12.78 -12.86 9.78
C GLN A 284 12.05 -12.22 10.97
N CYS A 285 11.06 -11.37 10.72
CA CYS A 285 10.43 -10.55 11.75
C CYS A 285 9.13 -11.13 12.29
N PHE A 286 8.62 -12.21 11.71
CA PHE A 286 7.37 -12.83 12.12
C PHE A 286 7.58 -13.71 13.37
N PRO A 287 6.73 -13.57 14.43
CA PRO A 287 7.06 -14.10 15.78
C PRO A 287 6.89 -15.61 15.96
N ALA A 288 6.00 -16.26 15.24
CA ALA A 288 5.58 -17.63 15.58
C ALA A 288 5.84 -18.68 14.51
N SER A 289 6.05 -18.28 13.29
CA SER A 289 6.33 -19.16 12.15
C SER A 289 6.87 -18.30 11.03
N PRO A 290 7.76 -18.82 10.20
CA PRO A 290 8.12 -18.14 8.97
C PRO A 290 6.81 -17.89 8.17
N PRO A 291 6.76 -16.83 7.34
CA PRO A 291 5.62 -16.60 6.46
C PRO A 291 5.35 -17.88 5.66
N ALA A 292 4.08 -18.13 5.28
CA ALA A 292 3.67 -19.33 4.54
C ALA A 292 4.48 -19.54 3.25
N GLY A 293 5.08 -18.47 2.71
CA GLY A 293 6.03 -18.52 1.61
C GLY A 293 6.84 -17.23 1.50
N LEU A 294 8.06 -17.37 1.01
CA LEU A 294 8.93 -16.26 0.59
C LEU A 294 9.46 -16.57 -0.80
N GLN A 295 9.13 -15.73 -1.78
CA GLN A 295 9.69 -15.81 -3.12
C GLN A 295 10.21 -14.44 -3.53
N VAL A 296 11.52 -14.34 -3.63
CA VAL A 296 12.26 -13.18 -4.13
C VAL A 296 12.99 -13.58 -5.41
N ASP A 297 13.38 -12.61 -6.21
CA ASP A 297 14.01 -12.82 -7.51
C ASP A 297 13.05 -13.30 -8.62
N LEU A 298 11.75 -13.03 -8.45
CA LEU A 298 10.77 -13.30 -9.49
C LEU A 298 11.02 -12.41 -10.73
N PRO A 299 10.90 -12.95 -11.95
CA PRO A 299 11.11 -12.17 -13.17
C PRO A 299 10.01 -11.12 -13.40
N VAL A 300 8.80 -11.42 -12.96
CA VAL A 300 7.63 -10.54 -13.05
C VAL A 300 6.86 -10.61 -11.73
N THR A 301 6.49 -9.44 -11.21
CA THR A 301 5.72 -9.31 -9.97
C THR A 301 4.67 -8.21 -10.11
N GLY A 302 3.81 -8.02 -9.11
CA GLY A 302 2.88 -6.91 -9.07
C GLY A 302 3.56 -5.53 -9.04
N PHE A 303 4.86 -5.48 -8.72
CA PHE A 303 5.64 -4.24 -8.79
C PHE A 303 5.90 -3.80 -10.23
N THR A 304 6.11 -4.74 -11.15
CA THR A 304 6.42 -4.49 -12.57
C THR A 304 5.28 -4.79 -13.53
N ALA A 305 4.46 -5.80 -13.21
CA ALA A 305 3.31 -6.17 -14.01
C ALA A 305 2.14 -5.20 -13.80
N SER A 306 1.37 -5.01 -14.86
CA SER A 306 0.08 -4.33 -14.81
C SER A 306 -0.96 -5.17 -15.54
N SER A 307 -2.23 -4.79 -15.44
CA SER A 307 -3.31 -5.46 -16.20
C SER A 307 -3.10 -5.46 -17.72
N ALA A 308 -2.21 -4.60 -18.23
CA ALA A 308 -1.87 -4.53 -19.65
C ALA A 308 -0.77 -5.53 -20.06
N THR A 309 -0.05 -6.16 -19.12
CA THR A 309 1.07 -7.05 -19.45
C THR A 309 0.67 -8.47 -19.86
N GLY A 310 -0.62 -8.81 -19.81
CA GLY A 310 -1.16 -10.06 -20.35
C GLY A 310 -0.55 -11.32 -19.70
N GLU A 311 -0.11 -12.26 -20.54
CA GLU A 311 0.36 -13.59 -20.12
C GLU A 311 1.69 -13.58 -19.33
N GLN A 312 2.45 -12.51 -19.36
CA GLN A 312 3.75 -12.45 -18.68
C GLN A 312 3.65 -12.61 -17.14
N GLY A 313 2.47 -12.36 -16.59
CA GLY A 313 2.18 -12.53 -15.17
C GLY A 313 1.61 -13.87 -14.74
N GLU A 314 1.38 -14.82 -15.65
CA GLU A 314 0.65 -16.07 -15.35
C GLU A 314 1.23 -16.86 -14.15
N THR A 315 2.54 -17.00 -14.09
CA THR A 315 3.18 -17.73 -12.97
C THR A 315 3.00 -16.98 -11.66
N TYR A 316 3.15 -15.66 -11.69
CA TYR A 316 2.94 -14.79 -10.53
C TYR A 316 1.48 -14.83 -10.07
N ASP A 317 0.54 -14.65 -10.99
CA ASP A 317 -0.90 -14.69 -10.69
C ASP A 317 -1.29 -16.01 -10.05
N ARG A 318 -0.78 -17.13 -10.57
CA ARG A 318 -1.04 -18.47 -10.04
C ARG A 318 -0.58 -18.60 -8.58
N LEU A 319 0.63 -18.13 -8.25
CA LEU A 319 1.13 -18.14 -6.87
C LEU A 319 0.18 -17.40 -5.90
N VAL A 320 -0.29 -16.23 -6.30
CA VAL A 320 -1.20 -15.41 -5.50
C VAL A 320 -2.56 -16.11 -5.35
N ILE A 321 -3.11 -16.65 -6.44
CA ILE A 321 -4.41 -17.32 -6.47
C ILE A 321 -4.38 -18.59 -5.61
N GLU A 322 -3.37 -19.43 -5.79
CA GLU A 322 -3.20 -20.67 -5.01
C GLU A 322 -3.07 -20.37 -3.52
N PHE A 323 -2.32 -19.32 -3.16
CA PHE A 323 -2.18 -18.91 -1.77
C PHE A 323 -3.53 -18.52 -1.14
N PHE A 324 -4.33 -17.67 -1.80
CA PHE A 324 -5.64 -17.28 -1.28
C PHE A 324 -6.60 -18.49 -1.23
N SER A 325 -6.58 -19.34 -2.26
CA SER A 325 -7.40 -20.57 -2.29
C SER A 325 -7.10 -21.46 -1.09
N GLN A 326 -5.82 -21.69 -0.79
CA GLN A 326 -5.41 -22.51 0.36
C GLN A 326 -5.77 -21.84 1.68
N ALA A 327 -5.47 -20.53 1.84
CA ALA A 327 -5.71 -19.81 3.07
C ALA A 327 -7.18 -19.74 3.48
N PHE A 328 -8.09 -19.75 2.49
CA PHE A 328 -9.52 -19.70 2.76
C PHE A 328 -10.19 -21.10 2.85
N ASN A 329 -9.58 -22.15 2.30
CA ASN A 329 -10.13 -23.51 2.34
C ASN A 329 -9.73 -24.28 3.61
N GLU A 330 -8.52 -24.12 4.12
CA GLU A 330 -8.04 -24.87 5.31
C GLU A 330 -8.87 -24.61 6.57
N ASP A 331 -9.40 -23.39 6.72
CA ASP A 331 -10.29 -23.05 7.85
C ASP A 331 -11.71 -23.61 7.70
N SER A 332 -12.05 -24.23 6.58
CA SER A 332 -13.36 -24.83 6.33
C SER A 332 -13.46 -26.28 6.86
N THR A 333 -12.34 -26.85 7.28
CA THR A 333 -12.31 -28.20 7.88
C THR A 333 -12.44 -28.06 9.40
N PRO A 334 -13.53 -28.56 10.02
CA PRO A 334 -13.66 -28.51 11.46
C PRO A 334 -12.48 -29.25 12.10
N ARG A 335 -11.77 -28.58 13.02
CA ARG A 335 -10.78 -29.24 13.87
C ARG A 335 -11.51 -30.35 14.62
N ARG A 336 -11.21 -31.61 14.29
CA ARG A 336 -11.70 -32.79 14.99
C ARG A 336 -11.09 -32.86 16.40
#